data_5a10ea1bf13015fcd3a6277a9b24213f
#
_entry.id   5a10ea1bf13015fcd3a6277a9b24213f
#
_cell.length_a   1.000
_cell.length_b   1.000
_cell.length_c   1.000
_cell.angle_alpha   90.00
_cell.angle_beta   90.00
_cell.angle_gamma   90.00
#
_symmetry.space_group_name_H-M   'P 1'
#
loop_
_entity.id
_entity.type
_entity.pdbx_description
1 polymer ?
#
loop_
_entity_poly.entity_id
_entity_poly.type
_entity_poly.pdbx_seq_one_letter_code
_entity_poly.pdbx_strand_id
1 'polypeptide(L)'
;AGKLPTVTFYKPQGNLNEHSGYADVAKGDEHIADVLRHLEKSPQWDHMLVVVTYDENGGWWDHAAPPKADRFGPGSRIPAMIISPFAKKGVVDHTLYDTTSIIRFITHRWSLPTLPGVAMRDEAMAKAGGARIGDLTDALVLQ
;
A
#
# COMPACT_ATOMS: atom_id res chain seq x y z
N ALA A 1 9.20 1.18 -21.55
CA ALA A 1 8.60 1.73 -22.77
C ALA A 1 7.61 2.89 -22.54
N GLY A 2 7.39 3.34 -21.31
CA GLY A 2 6.59 4.53 -20.99
C GLY A 2 5.11 4.43 -21.35
N LYS A 3 4.52 3.24 -21.23
CA LYS A 3 3.13 2.97 -21.62
C LYS A 3 2.32 2.29 -20.50
N LEU A 4 2.70 2.48 -19.25
CA LEU A 4 1.88 1.99 -18.14
C LEU A 4 0.58 2.80 -18.07
N PRO A 5 -0.56 2.14 -17.81
CA PRO A 5 -1.81 2.80 -17.46
C PRO A 5 -1.65 3.71 -16.24
N THR A 6 -2.56 4.67 -16.10
CA THR A 6 -2.57 5.64 -14.99
C THR A 6 -2.59 4.94 -13.61
N VAL A 7 -3.32 3.85 -13.50
CA VAL A 7 -3.31 2.97 -12.33
C VAL A 7 -2.97 1.55 -12.80
N THR A 8 -1.97 0.95 -12.19
CA THR A 8 -1.52 -0.40 -12.52
C THR A 8 -1.37 -1.20 -11.23
N PHE A 9 -1.98 -2.37 -11.17
CA PHE A 9 -1.75 -3.36 -10.14
C PHE A 9 -0.86 -4.45 -10.69
N TYR A 10 0.20 -4.76 -9.97
CA TYR A 10 1.10 -5.84 -10.29
C TYR A 10 1.14 -6.84 -9.13
N LYS A 11 0.84 -8.08 -9.41
CA LYS A 11 0.96 -9.19 -8.45
C LYS A 11 2.00 -10.18 -8.99
N PRO A 12 3.09 -10.43 -8.23
CA PRO A 12 4.07 -11.44 -8.59
C PRO A 12 3.43 -12.84 -8.70
N GLN A 13 3.99 -13.70 -9.54
CA GLN A 13 3.59 -15.11 -9.59
C GLN A 13 3.90 -15.83 -8.26
N GLY A 14 3.23 -16.96 -8.00
CA GLY A 14 3.23 -17.60 -6.70
C GLY A 14 4.60 -17.88 -6.06
N ASN A 15 5.61 -18.27 -6.85
CA ASN A 15 6.97 -18.53 -6.34
C ASN A 15 7.79 -17.24 -6.03
N LEU A 16 7.24 -16.05 -6.31
CA LEU A 16 7.87 -14.75 -6.11
C LEU A 16 7.02 -13.79 -5.24
N ASN A 17 5.97 -14.30 -4.61
CA ASN A 17 5.02 -13.49 -3.84
C ASN A 17 5.26 -13.51 -2.32
N GLU A 18 6.32 -14.19 -1.88
CA GLU A 18 6.78 -14.27 -0.49
C GLU A 18 5.82 -14.97 0.47
N HIS A 19 4.76 -15.62 0.01
CA HIS A 19 3.84 -16.35 0.86
C HIS A 19 4.53 -17.57 1.48
N SER A 20 4.36 -17.76 2.79
CA SER A 20 4.99 -18.87 3.51
C SER A 20 4.52 -20.25 2.97
N GLY A 21 5.38 -21.25 3.06
CA GLY A 21 5.08 -22.62 2.67
C GLY A 21 5.37 -22.98 1.21
N TYR A 22 5.41 -21.99 0.28
CA TYR A 22 5.70 -22.29 -1.12
C TYR A 22 6.53 -21.23 -1.87
N ALA A 23 6.70 -20.04 -1.32
CA ALA A 23 7.51 -18.98 -1.90
C ALA A 23 8.78 -18.72 -1.08
N ASP A 24 9.80 -18.22 -1.75
CA ASP A 24 11.06 -17.82 -1.15
C ASP A 24 11.07 -16.28 -0.98
N VAL A 25 11.23 -15.80 0.24
CA VAL A 25 11.21 -14.37 0.56
C VAL A 25 12.36 -13.64 -0.15
N ALA A 26 13.57 -14.22 -0.14
CA ALA A 26 14.72 -13.57 -0.78
C ALA A 26 14.54 -13.42 -2.29
N LYS A 27 13.97 -14.44 -2.95
CA LYS A 27 13.65 -14.36 -4.39
C LYS A 27 12.54 -13.37 -4.70
N GLY A 28 11.55 -13.26 -3.82
CA GLY A 28 10.49 -12.27 -3.93
C GLY A 28 11.05 -10.85 -3.82
N ASP A 29 11.88 -10.59 -2.82
CA ASP A 29 12.53 -9.30 -2.60
C ASP A 29 13.45 -8.92 -3.79
N GLU A 30 14.28 -9.84 -4.29
CA GLU A 30 15.09 -9.64 -5.48
C GLU A 30 14.24 -9.30 -6.71
N HIS A 31 13.12 -9.99 -6.89
CA HIS A 31 12.19 -9.73 -7.98
C HIS A 31 11.56 -8.35 -7.88
N ILE A 32 11.11 -7.92 -6.69
CA ILE A 32 10.56 -6.58 -6.47
C ILE A 32 11.63 -5.52 -6.73
N ALA A 33 12.87 -5.74 -6.28
CA ALA A 33 13.98 -4.84 -6.56
C ALA A 33 14.27 -4.71 -8.07
N ASP A 34 14.16 -5.81 -8.83
CA ASP A 34 14.27 -5.78 -10.30
C ASP A 34 13.15 -4.98 -10.95
N VAL A 35 11.91 -5.16 -10.52
CA VAL A 35 10.76 -4.39 -11.01
C VAL A 35 10.99 -2.90 -10.76
N LEU A 36 11.40 -2.52 -9.56
CA LEU A 36 11.69 -1.12 -9.21
C LEU A 36 12.78 -0.53 -10.09
N ARG A 37 13.90 -1.24 -10.30
CA ARG A 37 14.97 -0.80 -11.21
C ARG A 37 14.49 -0.56 -12.64
N HIS A 38 13.50 -1.32 -13.10
CA HIS A 38 12.89 -1.10 -14.41
C HIS A 38 11.96 0.13 -14.43
N LEU A 39 11.19 0.35 -13.35
CA LEU A 39 10.32 1.51 -13.21
C LEU A 39 11.12 2.81 -13.13
N GLU A 40 12.21 2.83 -12.36
CA GLU A 40 13.11 3.98 -12.23
C GLU A 40 13.74 4.42 -13.57
N LYS A 41 13.93 3.49 -14.49
CA LYS A 41 14.41 3.77 -15.86
C LYS A 41 13.30 4.17 -16.84
N SER A 42 12.05 4.14 -16.40
CA SER A 42 10.91 4.52 -17.24
C SER A 42 10.84 6.02 -17.43
N PRO A 43 10.49 6.52 -18.63
CA PRO A 43 10.23 7.94 -18.85
C PRO A 43 9.00 8.45 -18.07
N GLN A 44 8.22 7.58 -17.45
CA GLN A 44 7.09 7.93 -16.57
C GLN A 44 7.52 8.11 -15.11
N TRP A 45 8.77 7.77 -14.74
CA TRP A 45 9.23 7.73 -13.35
C TRP A 45 9.00 9.04 -12.60
N ASP A 46 9.30 10.17 -13.22
CA ASP A 46 9.16 11.50 -12.61
C ASP A 46 7.72 11.86 -12.20
N HIS A 47 6.74 11.07 -12.61
CA HIS A 47 5.32 11.22 -12.29
C HIS A 47 4.72 9.97 -11.65
N MET A 48 5.56 9.07 -11.12
CA MET A 48 5.13 7.78 -10.62
C MET A 48 5.10 7.76 -9.10
N LEU A 49 4.06 7.15 -8.56
CA LEU A 49 3.99 6.68 -7.18
C LEU A 49 3.91 5.16 -7.21
N VAL A 50 4.87 4.50 -6.58
CA VAL A 50 4.89 3.05 -6.41
C VAL A 50 4.61 2.73 -4.95
N VAL A 51 3.63 1.88 -4.73
CA VAL A 51 3.31 1.32 -3.42
C VAL A 51 3.63 -0.15 -3.46
N VAL A 52 4.61 -0.59 -2.67
CA VAL A 52 4.91 -2.00 -2.46
C VAL A 52 4.30 -2.40 -1.13
N THR A 53 3.36 -3.33 -1.17
CA THR A 53 2.68 -3.82 0.03
C THR A 53 2.17 -5.23 -0.20
N TYR A 54 1.60 -5.82 0.83
CA TYR A 54 1.01 -7.16 0.80
C TYR A 54 -0.51 -7.06 0.87
N ASP A 55 -1.20 -8.02 0.27
CA ASP A 55 -2.66 -8.10 0.31
C ASP A 55 -3.15 -8.70 1.65
N GLU A 56 -2.31 -9.50 2.29
CA GLU A 56 -2.53 -10.08 3.63
C GLU A 56 -1.18 -10.52 4.24
N ASN A 57 -1.17 -11.20 5.37
CA ASN A 57 0.05 -11.54 6.12
C ASN A 57 0.92 -12.65 5.50
N GLY A 58 0.53 -13.26 4.39
CA GLY A 58 1.28 -14.31 3.72
C GLY A 58 1.47 -15.59 4.55
N GLY A 59 0.66 -15.81 5.58
CA GLY A 59 0.84 -16.90 6.55
C GLY A 59 1.96 -16.65 7.57
N TRP A 60 2.52 -15.43 7.63
CA TRP A 60 3.51 -15.02 8.62
C TRP A 60 2.83 -14.51 9.89
N TRP A 61 3.41 -14.86 11.04
CA TRP A 61 2.89 -14.44 12.33
C TRP A 61 3.28 -12.99 12.66
N ASP A 62 2.34 -12.21 13.22
CA ASP A 62 2.59 -10.89 13.77
C ASP A 62 2.36 -10.93 15.30
N HIS A 63 3.33 -10.47 16.08
CA HIS A 63 3.23 -10.40 17.53
C HIS A 63 2.34 -9.26 18.05
N ALA A 64 1.99 -8.29 17.20
CA ALA A 64 1.10 -7.21 17.55
C ALA A 64 -0.36 -7.60 17.29
N ALA A 65 -1.21 -7.44 18.29
CA ALA A 65 -2.64 -7.67 18.12
C ALA A 65 -3.22 -6.64 17.14
N PRO A 66 -4.02 -7.08 16.15
CA PRO A 66 -4.67 -6.17 15.24
C PRO A 66 -5.67 -5.27 15.99
N PRO A 67 -5.81 -3.98 15.61
CA PRO A 67 -6.80 -3.12 16.20
C PRO A 67 -8.21 -3.59 15.83
N LYS A 68 -9.16 -3.40 16.74
CA LYS A 68 -10.58 -3.68 16.49
C LYS A 68 -11.25 -2.42 15.95
N ALA A 69 -11.81 -2.49 14.76
CA ALA A 69 -12.53 -1.38 14.15
C ALA A 69 -13.95 -1.79 13.76
N ASP A 70 -14.11 -2.62 12.75
CA ASP A 70 -15.38 -3.15 12.28
C ASP A 70 -15.35 -4.68 12.21
N ARG A 71 -16.43 -5.29 11.71
CA ARG A 71 -16.52 -6.76 11.60
C ARG A 71 -15.56 -7.38 10.58
N PHE A 72 -14.93 -6.56 9.74
CA PHE A 72 -14.03 -7.02 8.68
C PHE A 72 -12.54 -6.80 8.98
N GLY A 73 -12.22 -6.13 10.05
CA GLY A 73 -10.84 -5.89 10.41
C GLY A 73 -10.55 -4.49 10.95
N PRO A 74 -9.34 -3.97 10.83
CA PRO A 74 -8.20 -4.51 10.07
C PRO A 74 -7.65 -5.82 10.66
N GLY A 75 -6.93 -6.58 9.81
CA GLY A 75 -6.18 -7.76 10.22
C GLY A 75 -4.80 -7.42 10.81
N SER A 76 -3.90 -8.41 10.78
CA SER A 76 -2.50 -8.23 11.19
C SER A 76 -1.78 -7.20 10.34
N ARG A 77 -0.69 -6.63 10.90
CA ARG A 77 0.11 -5.63 10.17
C ARG A 77 0.78 -6.25 8.95
N ILE A 78 0.84 -5.48 7.89
CA ILE A 78 1.59 -5.78 6.68
C ILE A 78 2.58 -4.64 6.42
N PRO A 79 3.79 -4.93 5.88
CA PRO A 79 4.70 -3.88 5.50
C PRO A 79 4.17 -3.09 4.30
N ALA A 80 4.55 -1.81 4.24
CA ALA A 80 4.29 -0.97 3.08
C ALA A 80 5.48 -0.05 2.83
N MET A 81 5.85 0.11 1.57
CA MET A 81 6.88 1.04 1.13
C MET A 81 6.29 1.98 0.09
N ILE A 82 6.52 3.28 0.27
CA ILE A 82 6.10 4.33 -0.65
C ILE A 82 7.35 4.83 -1.37
N ILE A 83 7.40 4.62 -2.68
CA ILE A 83 8.58 4.90 -3.50
C ILE A 83 8.17 5.83 -4.64
N SER A 84 8.76 7.02 -4.66
CA SER A 84 8.42 8.06 -5.63
C SER A 84 9.49 9.16 -5.60
N PRO A 85 9.69 9.92 -6.68
CA PRO A 85 10.40 11.20 -6.62
C PRO A 85 9.79 12.19 -5.61
N PHE A 86 8.50 12.06 -5.31
CA PHE A 86 7.75 12.90 -4.37
C PHE A 86 7.68 12.32 -2.95
N ALA A 87 8.15 11.11 -2.71
CA ALA A 87 8.10 10.51 -1.37
C ALA A 87 9.09 11.19 -0.41
N LYS A 88 8.71 11.31 0.85
CA LYS A 88 9.62 11.64 1.93
C LYS A 88 10.71 10.58 2.02
N LYS A 89 11.98 11.00 2.11
CA LYS A 89 13.12 10.07 2.06
C LYS A 89 13.60 9.69 3.45
N GLY A 90 13.84 8.39 3.66
CA GLY A 90 14.47 7.87 4.87
C GLY A 90 13.66 8.08 6.15
N VAL A 91 12.35 8.14 6.06
CA VAL A 91 11.45 8.32 7.20
C VAL A 91 10.54 7.12 7.39
N VAL A 92 10.09 6.91 8.61
CA VAL A 92 8.97 6.04 8.95
C VAL A 92 7.75 6.92 9.16
N ASP A 93 6.71 6.70 8.35
CA ASP A 93 5.43 7.40 8.53
C ASP A 93 4.59 6.66 9.56
N HIS A 94 4.11 7.37 10.58
CA HIS A 94 3.30 6.83 11.67
C HIS A 94 1.80 7.06 11.48
N THR A 95 1.39 7.58 10.33
CA THR A 95 -0.03 7.68 9.96
C THR A 95 -0.64 6.28 9.88
N LEU A 96 -1.84 6.11 10.41
CA LEU A 96 -2.54 4.84 10.31
C LEU A 96 -2.99 4.62 8.86
N TYR A 97 -2.46 3.59 8.24
CA TYR A 97 -2.86 3.13 6.91
C TYR A 97 -3.47 1.74 6.97
N ASP A 98 -4.32 1.43 6.02
CA ASP A 98 -4.77 0.09 5.69
C ASP A 98 -4.83 -0.11 4.16
N THR A 99 -5.27 -1.28 3.69
CA THR A 99 -5.36 -1.56 2.26
C THR A 99 -6.30 -0.59 1.52
N THR A 100 -7.25 0.06 2.21
CA THR A 100 -8.12 1.07 1.60
C THR A 100 -7.41 2.40 1.36
N SER A 101 -6.25 2.64 1.97
CA SER A 101 -5.46 3.87 1.78
C SER A 101 -5.05 4.08 0.32
N ILE A 102 -4.79 3.00 -0.42
CA ILE A 102 -4.48 3.07 -1.85
C ILE A 102 -5.70 3.58 -2.64
N ILE A 103 -6.89 3.05 -2.35
CA ILE A 103 -8.13 3.50 -2.99
C ILE A 103 -8.44 4.95 -2.60
N ARG A 104 -8.19 5.34 -1.35
CA ARG A 104 -8.34 6.74 -0.88
C ARG A 104 -7.42 7.67 -1.66
N PHE A 105 -6.16 7.29 -1.87
CA PHE A 105 -5.24 8.06 -2.71
C PHE A 105 -5.78 8.23 -4.13
N ILE A 106 -6.26 7.16 -4.76
CA ILE A 106 -6.83 7.19 -6.10
C ILE A 106 -8.04 8.13 -6.15
N THR A 107 -8.99 7.99 -5.25
CA THR A 107 -10.19 8.84 -5.22
C THR A 107 -9.84 10.30 -4.96
N HIS A 108 -8.92 10.58 -4.04
CA HIS A 108 -8.44 11.93 -3.77
C HIS A 108 -7.73 12.53 -5.00
N ARG A 109 -6.76 11.81 -5.58
CA ARG A 109 -5.94 12.29 -6.70
C ARG A 109 -6.75 12.68 -7.93
N TRP A 110 -7.84 11.99 -8.21
CA TRP A 110 -8.69 12.23 -9.39
C TRP A 110 -10.08 12.78 -9.04
N SER A 111 -10.28 13.26 -7.82
CA SER A 111 -11.55 13.83 -7.35
C SER A 111 -12.76 12.92 -7.61
N LEU A 112 -12.55 11.62 -7.41
CA LEU A 112 -13.60 10.62 -7.56
C LEU A 112 -14.49 10.54 -6.30
N PRO A 113 -15.73 10.10 -6.42
CA PRO A 113 -16.58 9.85 -5.26
C PRO A 113 -15.96 8.81 -4.32
N THR A 114 -16.06 9.05 -3.01
CA THR A 114 -15.67 8.04 -2.01
C THR A 114 -16.56 6.80 -2.16
N LEU A 115 -15.93 5.62 -2.19
CA LEU A 115 -16.66 4.37 -2.27
C LEU A 115 -17.48 4.15 -0.99
N PRO A 116 -18.73 3.62 -1.09
CA PRO A 116 -19.59 3.40 0.08
C PRO A 116 -18.94 2.56 1.17
N GLY A 117 -18.19 1.50 0.81
CA GLY A 117 -17.49 0.65 1.77
C GLY A 117 -16.36 1.39 2.52
N VAL A 118 -15.70 2.35 1.87
CA VAL A 118 -14.67 3.21 2.51
C VAL A 118 -15.34 4.16 3.50
N ALA A 119 -16.48 4.77 3.14
CA ALA A 119 -17.24 5.64 4.03
C ALA A 119 -17.77 4.88 5.26
N MET A 120 -18.31 3.67 5.07
CA MET A 120 -18.76 2.81 6.17
C MET A 120 -17.62 2.46 7.13
N ARG A 121 -16.41 2.22 6.61
CA ARG A 121 -15.23 1.95 7.44
C ARG A 121 -14.81 3.17 8.25
N ASP A 122 -14.85 4.37 7.65
CA ASP A 122 -14.57 5.62 8.36
C ASP A 122 -15.54 5.84 9.52
N GLU A 123 -16.82 5.59 9.30
CA GLU A 123 -17.83 5.69 10.36
C GLU A 123 -17.59 4.66 11.47
N ALA A 124 -17.23 3.43 11.12
CA ALA A 124 -16.96 2.38 12.10
C ALA A 124 -15.72 2.71 12.94
N MET A 125 -14.65 3.20 12.31
CA MET A 125 -13.44 3.65 13.00
C MET A 125 -13.73 4.82 13.93
N ALA A 126 -14.46 5.83 13.48
CA ALA A 126 -14.85 6.97 14.30
C ALA A 126 -15.70 6.56 15.51
N LYS A 127 -16.67 5.66 15.33
CA LYS A 127 -17.50 5.12 16.42
C LYS A 127 -16.69 4.32 17.43
N ALA A 128 -15.63 3.64 16.99
CA ALA A 128 -14.72 2.89 17.84
C ALA A 128 -13.68 3.79 18.56
N GLY A 129 -13.68 5.10 18.32
CA GLY A 129 -12.68 6.03 18.85
C GLY A 129 -11.29 5.84 18.22
N GLY A 130 -11.21 5.19 17.07
CA GLY A 130 -9.97 4.95 16.35
C GLY A 130 -9.46 6.17 15.58
N ALA A 131 -8.18 6.15 15.22
CA ALA A 131 -7.59 7.19 14.40
C ALA A 131 -8.13 7.15 12.95
N ARG A 132 -8.14 8.30 12.30
CA ARG A 132 -8.50 8.39 10.88
C ARG A 132 -7.48 7.61 10.03
N ILE A 133 -7.98 6.86 9.06
CA ILE A 133 -7.14 6.17 8.08
C ILE A 133 -6.66 7.18 7.04
N GLY A 134 -5.34 7.22 6.83
CA GLY A 134 -4.70 8.10 5.87
C GLY A 134 -4.90 7.67 4.41
N ASP A 135 -4.64 8.59 3.50
CA ASP A 135 -4.75 8.41 2.05
C ASP A 135 -3.39 8.43 1.33
N LEU A 136 -2.31 8.16 2.04
CA LEU A 136 -0.91 8.18 1.59
C LEU A 136 -0.34 9.58 1.31
N THR A 137 -1.10 10.66 1.34
CA THR A 137 -0.58 12.02 1.07
C THR A 137 0.44 12.46 2.11
N ASP A 138 0.31 12.00 3.36
CA ASP A 138 1.26 12.28 4.43
C ASP A 138 2.66 11.69 4.18
N ALA A 139 2.78 10.68 3.35
CA ALA A 139 4.07 10.10 2.94
C ALA A 139 4.78 10.92 1.85
N LEU A 140 4.13 11.95 1.31
CA LEU A 140 4.61 12.72 0.15
C LEU A 140 5.06 14.13 0.56
N VAL A 141 5.97 14.70 -0.24
CA VAL A 141 6.32 16.13 -0.26
C VAL A 141 5.58 16.72 -1.46
N LEU A 142 4.40 17.27 -1.20
CA LEU A 142 3.63 17.96 -2.23
C LEU A 142 4.05 19.42 -2.26
N GLN A 143 4.50 19.88 -3.42
CA GLN A 143 4.84 21.28 -3.68
C GLN A 143 3.59 22.10 -4.00
#